data_5b16b514ed2cca346dc75113877792be
#
_entry.id   5b16b514ed2cca346dc75113877792be
#
_cell.length_a   1.000
_cell.length_b   1.000
_cell.length_c   1.000
_cell.angle_alpha   90.00
_cell.angle_beta   90.00
_cell.angle_gamma   90.00
#
_symmetry.space_group_name_H-M   'P 1'
#
loop_
_entity.id
_entity.type
_entity.pdbx_description
1 polymer ?
#
loop_
_entity_poly.entity_id
_entity_poly.type
_entity_poly.pdbx_seq_one_letter_code
_entity_poly.pdbx_strand_id
1 'polypeptide(L)'
;MIGRTKNRARSRRKNSSAWTAIIAAAGVLAVAAVAMGGVYIYKGQKYKDVFFPNTVINGVDASEKTVEEVKELIASQIDGYVLTLNQRGGAKEQITKADIGLHSEFDGSLEEMLSEQKPLSWWGHRKKETEYQIATMIAYDEELLQKKIDSLECFNEEKVQAPVNAYVSDYISGQGYTVVPEEPGNLLEKEVVEAGITLAIQNLKEDVSFEELNAYVKPEVTSTDEELVKVADSLNKHTNVTVTYKFGDKTEVLSGETIHDWISVNADKTIGLDRDKVAAYVKSLADKYNTAYKKKTLKTSYGKEVTISSGFYGWRINQSAETDELYGIIRSGESQTREPIYSQKANSHGANDYGNTYVEINLTAQHLFFYKDGKLLVESDFVSGNSSKGYDTPPGAYPITYKERNATLKGEDYRTPVDYWMPFNGGIGFHDADWQPYFGGDRYLTGGSHGCINLPPENAGQLYSLIQYDVPIICFY
;
A
#
# COMPACT_ATOMS: atom_id res chain seq x y z
N MET A 1 13.98 119.53 28.25
CA MET A 1 12.59 119.60 28.81
C MET A 1 12.37 118.28 29.52
N ILE A 2 12.29 118.28 30.82
CA ILE A 2 11.26 117.94 31.73
C ILE A 2 10.71 116.46 31.50
N GLY A 3 10.67 115.52 32.40
CA GLY A 3 10.66 115.48 33.86
C GLY A 3 10.48 114.06 34.31
N ARG A 4 11.03 113.74 35.43
CA ARG A 4 10.47 113.21 36.69
C ARG A 4 9.46 112.05 36.54
N THR A 5 9.41 111.00 37.28
CA THR A 5 9.82 110.60 38.65
C THR A 5 9.23 109.25 39.00
N LYS A 6 9.85 108.58 39.90
CA LYS A 6 9.39 107.81 41.10
C LYS A 6 9.08 106.32 41.01
N ASN A 7 9.91 105.56 41.67
CA ASN A 7 9.66 104.70 42.83
C ASN A 7 8.45 103.74 42.87
N ARG A 8 8.66 102.44 43.03
CA ARG A 8 8.53 101.83 44.39
C ARG A 8 8.91 100.36 44.39
N ALA A 9 9.68 100.07 45.36
CA ALA A 9 9.98 98.72 45.85
C ALA A 9 8.72 98.00 46.45
N ARG A 10 8.74 96.63 46.36
CA ARG A 10 8.14 95.61 47.22
C ARG A 10 7.78 94.45 46.32
N SER A 11 8.12 93.16 46.57
CA SER A 11 8.16 92.44 47.82
C SER A 11 9.00 91.18 47.59
N ARG A 12 10.14 91.08 48.17
CA ARG A 12 10.75 89.77 48.52
C ARG A 12 10.04 89.30 49.79
N ARG A 13 9.16 88.28 49.67
CA ARG A 13 8.76 87.34 50.71
C ARG A 13 7.66 86.44 50.21
N LYS A 14 8.06 85.27 49.72
CA LYS A 14 7.25 84.01 49.78
C LYS A 14 7.95 82.85 49.01
N ASN A 15 9.20 82.53 49.44
CA ASN A 15 9.81 81.23 49.00
C ASN A 15 10.56 80.51 50.13
N SER A 16 10.49 80.93 51.35
CA SER A 16 11.18 80.26 52.47
C SER A 16 10.39 79.02 53.03
N SER A 17 9.07 78.99 52.89
CA SER A 17 8.31 77.90 53.43
C SER A 17 8.27 76.64 52.49
N ALA A 18 8.41 76.85 51.18
CA ALA A 18 8.51 75.73 50.24
C ALA A 18 9.86 75.01 50.34
N TRP A 19 10.96 75.80 50.50
CA TRP A 19 12.26 75.19 50.66
C TRP A 19 12.43 74.48 51.99
N THR A 20 11.89 74.96 53.08
CA THR A 20 11.87 74.25 54.39
C THR A 20 11.02 72.98 54.36
N ALA A 21 9.88 72.97 53.63
CA ALA A 21 9.11 71.77 53.45
C ALA A 21 9.81 70.68 52.57
N ILE A 22 10.54 71.12 51.52
CA ILE A 22 11.36 70.23 50.69
C ILE A 22 12.54 69.65 51.47
N ILE A 23 13.26 70.48 52.30
CA ILE A 23 14.37 70.02 53.13
C ILE A 23 13.86 69.08 54.21
N ALA A 24 12.70 69.36 54.84
CA ALA A 24 12.09 68.47 55.82
C ALA A 24 11.66 67.15 55.20
N ALA A 25 11.01 67.16 54.00
CA ALA A 25 10.63 65.94 53.28
C ALA A 25 11.87 65.12 52.83
N ALA A 26 12.94 65.78 52.35
CA ALA A 26 14.22 65.15 52.06
C ALA A 26 14.89 64.55 53.31
N GLY A 27 14.80 65.20 54.42
CA GLY A 27 15.28 64.68 55.70
C GLY A 27 14.52 63.44 56.18
N VAL A 28 13.21 63.48 56.08
CA VAL A 28 12.36 62.30 56.40
C VAL A 28 12.62 61.12 55.44
N LEU A 29 12.78 61.39 54.15
CA LEU A 29 13.19 60.38 53.16
C LEU A 29 14.57 59.81 53.44
N ALA A 30 15.52 60.64 53.80
CA ALA A 30 16.86 60.17 54.17
C ALA A 30 16.86 59.30 55.44
N VAL A 31 16.12 59.70 56.48
CA VAL A 31 15.97 58.91 57.69
C VAL A 31 15.23 57.56 57.40
N ALA A 32 14.18 57.60 56.54
CA ALA A 32 13.51 56.43 56.12
C ALA A 32 14.42 55.48 55.28
N ALA A 33 15.24 56.03 54.39
CA ALA A 33 16.25 55.30 53.64
C ALA A 33 17.34 54.66 54.50
N VAL A 34 17.83 55.36 55.51
CA VAL A 34 18.81 54.86 56.50
C VAL A 34 18.17 53.78 57.37
N ALA A 35 16.89 53.98 57.83
CA ALA A 35 16.19 53.00 58.58
C ALA A 35 15.87 51.70 57.73
N MET A 36 15.46 51.88 56.46
CA MET A 36 15.26 50.76 55.52
C MET A 36 16.56 50.05 55.22
N GLY A 37 17.64 50.79 54.97
CA GLY A 37 19.00 50.24 54.79
C GLY A 37 19.47 49.46 56.01
N GLY A 38 19.25 50.03 57.22
CA GLY A 38 19.54 49.33 58.47
C GLY A 38 18.78 48.04 58.66
N VAL A 39 17.46 48.04 58.37
CA VAL A 39 16.63 46.85 58.41
C VAL A 39 17.07 45.83 57.33
N TYR A 40 17.44 46.30 56.15
CA TYR A 40 17.94 45.45 55.08
C TYR A 40 19.25 44.73 55.47
N ILE A 41 20.21 45.46 56.01
CA ILE A 41 21.46 44.90 56.50
C ILE A 41 21.25 43.97 57.69
N TYR A 42 20.42 44.37 58.65
CA TYR A 42 20.06 43.53 59.82
C TYR A 42 19.45 42.21 59.38
N LYS A 43 18.47 42.26 58.48
CA LYS A 43 17.87 41.03 57.93
C LYS A 43 18.86 40.22 57.11
N GLY A 44 19.78 40.86 56.39
CA GLY A 44 20.82 40.16 55.63
C GLY A 44 21.85 39.43 56.52
N GLN A 45 22.13 39.92 57.74
CA GLN A 45 23.04 39.28 58.69
C GLN A 45 22.61 37.81 59.04
N LYS A 46 21.30 37.55 59.08
CA LYS A 46 20.75 36.18 59.31
C LYS A 46 21.36 35.18 58.33
N TYR A 47 21.57 35.58 57.05
CA TYR A 47 22.06 34.72 56.01
C TYR A 47 23.58 34.47 56.01
N LYS A 48 24.25 34.76 57.13
CA LYS A 48 25.60 34.28 57.41
C LYS A 48 25.59 32.85 57.93
N ASP A 49 24.49 32.48 58.63
CA ASP A 49 24.40 31.22 59.34
C ASP A 49 23.32 30.29 58.76
N VAL A 50 22.54 30.77 57.79
CA VAL A 50 21.48 30.00 57.12
C VAL A 50 21.51 30.24 55.61
N PHE A 51 21.03 29.27 54.84
CA PHE A 51 20.86 29.37 53.41
C PHE A 51 19.82 30.41 52.99
N PHE A 52 19.92 30.94 51.78
CA PHE A 52 18.95 31.90 51.25
C PHE A 52 17.54 31.30 51.14
N PRO A 53 16.46 32.14 51.11
CA PRO A 53 15.11 31.70 50.83
C PRO A 53 15.05 31.03 49.44
N ASN A 54 14.19 30.03 49.25
CA ASN A 54 14.01 29.25 48.06
C ASN A 54 15.32 28.57 47.57
N THR A 55 16.14 28.11 48.52
CA THR A 55 17.31 27.28 48.23
C THR A 55 16.92 25.81 48.37
N VAL A 56 17.14 25.04 47.31
CA VAL A 56 16.96 23.59 47.30
C VAL A 56 18.32 22.95 47.06
N ILE A 57 18.68 21.97 47.86
CA ILE A 57 19.96 21.27 47.77
C ILE A 57 19.67 19.78 47.66
N ASN A 58 20.02 19.15 46.50
CA ASN A 58 19.71 17.75 46.19
C ASN A 58 18.24 17.37 46.44
N GLY A 59 17.30 18.27 46.06
CA GLY A 59 15.88 18.07 46.28
C GLY A 59 15.38 18.38 47.71
N VAL A 60 16.28 18.73 48.66
CA VAL A 60 15.90 19.09 50.03
C VAL A 60 15.70 20.61 50.14
N ASP A 61 14.59 21.04 50.74
CA ASP A 61 14.36 22.47 51.02
C ASP A 61 15.31 22.94 52.13
N ALA A 62 16.37 23.59 51.71
CA ALA A 62 17.37 24.23 52.58
C ALA A 62 17.02 25.69 52.94
N SER A 63 15.87 26.20 52.47
CA SER A 63 15.48 27.61 52.66
C SER A 63 15.52 28.01 54.14
N GLU A 64 16.31 29.07 54.47
CA GLU A 64 16.45 29.64 55.80
C GLU A 64 16.92 28.69 56.91
N LYS A 65 17.56 27.53 56.49
CA LYS A 65 18.05 26.51 57.43
C LYS A 65 19.58 26.64 57.61
N THR A 66 20.07 26.22 58.76
CA THR A 66 21.49 26.03 59.05
C THR A 66 22.02 24.80 58.31
N VAL A 67 23.36 24.68 58.25
CA VAL A 67 24.03 23.49 57.65
C VAL A 67 23.61 22.22 58.43
N GLU A 68 23.57 22.28 59.76
CA GLU A 68 23.18 21.15 60.61
C GLU A 68 21.72 20.71 60.36
N GLU A 69 20.78 21.67 60.26
CA GLU A 69 19.40 21.35 59.91
C GLU A 69 19.25 20.72 58.53
N VAL A 70 20.03 21.16 57.55
CA VAL A 70 20.03 20.56 56.20
C VAL A 70 20.64 19.17 56.25
N LYS A 71 21.73 18.91 56.97
CA LYS A 71 22.31 17.59 57.18
C LYS A 71 21.29 16.61 57.82
N GLU A 72 20.59 17.07 58.88
CA GLU A 72 19.54 16.27 59.51
C GLU A 72 18.38 15.93 58.55
N LEU A 73 17.97 16.86 57.72
CA LEU A 73 16.91 16.60 56.74
C LEU A 73 17.36 15.60 55.69
N ILE A 74 18.58 15.72 55.17
CA ILE A 74 19.15 14.74 54.23
C ILE A 74 19.25 13.37 54.86
N ALA A 75 19.76 13.26 56.10
CA ALA A 75 19.84 12.02 56.81
C ALA A 75 18.45 11.38 57.03
N SER A 76 17.45 12.19 57.36
CA SER A 76 16.07 11.74 57.56
C SER A 76 15.43 11.23 56.24
N GLN A 77 15.71 11.91 55.11
CA GLN A 77 15.25 11.42 53.79
C GLN A 77 15.90 10.09 53.42
N ILE A 78 17.19 9.94 53.71
CA ILE A 78 17.93 8.70 53.42
C ILE A 78 17.37 7.54 54.23
N ASP A 79 16.94 7.77 55.49
CA ASP A 79 16.42 6.70 56.37
C ASP A 79 15.19 6.01 55.80
N GLY A 80 14.33 6.76 55.12
CA GLY A 80 13.10 6.23 54.48
C GLY A 80 13.23 6.04 52.97
N TYR A 81 14.41 6.20 52.37
CA TYR A 81 14.58 6.27 50.92
C TYR A 81 14.19 4.98 50.22
N VAL A 82 13.29 5.12 49.26
CA VAL A 82 12.87 4.09 48.31
C VAL A 82 12.73 4.72 46.94
N LEU A 83 13.55 4.26 45.98
CA LEU A 83 13.39 4.62 44.60
C LEU A 83 12.42 3.65 43.90
N THR A 84 11.32 4.17 43.40
CA THR A 84 10.36 3.41 42.60
C THR A 84 10.69 3.46 41.11
N LEU A 85 10.88 2.31 40.48
CA LEU A 85 11.15 2.14 39.06
C LEU A 85 9.86 1.90 38.32
N ASN A 86 9.36 2.91 37.60
CA ASN A 86 8.13 2.82 36.84
C ASN A 86 8.40 2.26 35.43
N GLN A 87 7.78 1.12 35.11
CA GLN A 87 7.98 0.37 33.86
C GLN A 87 6.74 0.45 32.96
N ARG A 88 6.96 0.12 31.70
CA ARG A 88 5.88 -0.03 30.70
C ARG A 88 4.83 -1.04 31.19
N GLY A 89 3.57 -0.76 30.89
CA GLY A 89 2.47 -1.60 31.34
C GLY A 89 2.09 -1.46 32.82
N GLY A 90 2.72 -0.51 33.55
CA GLY A 90 2.37 -0.19 34.95
C GLY A 90 3.07 -1.07 35.98
N ALA A 91 3.98 -1.92 35.57
CA ALA A 91 4.83 -2.69 36.50
C ALA A 91 5.77 -1.75 37.27
N LYS A 92 6.08 -2.10 38.51
CA LYS A 92 6.93 -1.31 39.38
C LYS A 92 7.87 -2.23 40.15
N GLU A 93 9.13 -1.77 40.25
CA GLU A 93 10.11 -2.37 41.11
C GLU A 93 10.69 -1.29 42.05
N GLN A 94 11.43 -1.69 43.08
CA GLN A 94 11.95 -0.76 44.04
C GLN A 94 13.40 -1.05 44.41
N ILE A 95 14.16 0.03 44.63
CA ILE A 95 15.47 0.00 45.22
C ILE A 95 15.39 0.75 46.54
N THR A 96 15.67 0.07 47.64
CA THR A 96 15.64 0.63 48.99
C THR A 96 17.02 1.07 49.44
N LYS A 97 17.08 1.93 50.45
CA LYS A 97 18.33 2.28 51.17
C LYS A 97 19.17 1.03 51.49
N ALA A 98 18.54 -0.02 52.00
CA ALA A 98 19.21 -1.23 52.44
C ALA A 98 19.80 -2.06 51.27
N ASP A 99 19.14 -2.02 50.10
CA ASP A 99 19.61 -2.76 48.92
C ASP A 99 20.98 -2.27 48.44
N ILE A 100 21.32 -0.99 48.66
CA ILE A 100 22.52 -0.33 48.10
C ILE A 100 23.43 0.28 49.17
N GLY A 101 23.14 0.06 50.45
CA GLY A 101 23.95 0.64 51.54
C GLY A 101 24.00 2.15 51.57
N LEU A 102 22.88 2.81 51.10
CA LEU A 102 22.81 4.27 51.01
C LEU A 102 22.97 4.94 52.38
N HIS A 103 23.84 5.89 52.56
CA HIS A 103 24.05 6.62 53.78
C HIS A 103 24.49 8.10 53.46
N SER A 104 24.35 8.96 54.45
CA SER A 104 24.85 10.33 54.34
C SER A 104 26.36 10.39 54.52
N GLU A 105 27.01 11.11 53.62
CA GLU A 105 28.44 11.43 53.71
C GLU A 105 28.62 12.93 53.47
N PHE A 106 29.23 13.64 54.42
CA PHE A 106 29.39 15.09 54.31
C PHE A 106 30.86 15.45 54.32
N ASP A 107 31.36 16.05 53.22
CA ASP A 107 32.73 16.40 52.97
C ASP A 107 33.06 17.88 53.26
N GLY A 108 32.11 18.67 53.82
CA GLY A 108 32.24 20.09 54.07
C GLY A 108 31.72 21.00 52.95
N SER A 109 31.18 20.45 51.89
CA SER A 109 30.64 21.23 50.76
C SER A 109 29.45 22.12 51.13
N LEU A 110 28.65 21.74 52.13
CA LEU A 110 27.54 22.57 52.66
C LEU A 110 28.08 23.82 53.40
N GLU A 111 29.10 23.63 54.21
CA GLU A 111 29.84 24.71 54.90
C GLU A 111 30.51 25.67 53.92
N GLU A 112 31.14 25.14 52.89
CA GLU A 112 31.78 25.94 51.85
C GLU A 112 30.74 26.75 51.10
N MET A 113 29.64 26.15 50.65
CA MET A 113 28.54 26.82 49.95
C MET A 113 27.94 27.97 50.81
N LEU A 114 27.70 27.72 52.08
CA LEU A 114 27.21 28.74 52.99
C LEU A 114 28.23 29.89 53.15
N SER A 115 29.52 29.57 53.28
CA SER A 115 30.62 30.56 53.39
C SER A 115 30.77 31.49 52.20
N GLU A 116 30.53 30.97 51.01
CA GLU A 116 30.55 31.73 49.74
C GLU A 116 29.33 32.63 49.56
N GLN A 117 28.27 32.39 50.32
CA GLN A 117 27.02 33.12 50.25
C GLN A 117 27.27 34.61 50.63
N LYS A 118 26.84 35.56 49.79
CA LYS A 118 26.93 36.99 50.08
C LYS A 118 25.66 37.45 50.83
N PRO A 119 25.70 37.62 52.16
CA PRO A 119 24.48 37.82 52.97
C PRO A 119 23.59 38.99 52.53
N LEU A 120 24.15 40.03 51.93
CA LEU A 120 23.41 41.17 51.42
C LEU A 120 22.70 40.96 50.10
N SER A 121 22.93 39.84 49.42
CA SER A 121 22.22 39.50 48.14
C SER A 121 20.88 38.78 48.36
N TRP A 122 20.51 38.50 49.61
CA TRP A 122 19.32 37.70 50.01
C TRP A 122 18.02 38.14 49.35
N TRP A 123 17.85 39.45 49.09
CA TRP A 123 16.61 39.96 48.51
C TRP A 123 16.34 39.45 47.12
N GLY A 124 17.39 39.19 46.32
CA GLY A 124 17.31 38.66 44.97
C GLY A 124 16.82 37.19 44.91
N HIS A 125 17.07 36.43 45.99
CA HIS A 125 16.71 35.02 46.10
C HIS A 125 15.25 34.78 46.59
N ARG A 126 14.50 35.83 46.98
CA ARG A 126 13.14 35.72 47.48
C ARG A 126 12.05 35.33 46.47
N LYS A 127 12.34 35.43 45.16
CA LYS A 127 11.38 35.24 44.08
C LYS A 127 11.76 34.12 43.11
N LYS A 128 12.94 33.56 43.23
CA LYS A 128 13.46 32.56 42.35
C LYS A 128 14.04 31.41 43.16
N GLU A 129 13.54 30.22 42.93
CA GLU A 129 14.14 29.00 43.46
C GLU A 129 15.56 28.83 42.87
N THR A 130 16.48 28.45 43.73
CA THR A 130 17.86 28.16 43.34
C THR A 130 18.20 26.75 43.77
N GLU A 131 18.33 25.88 42.78
CA GLU A 131 18.66 24.49 43.01
C GLU A 131 20.17 24.27 42.91
N TYR A 132 20.71 23.52 43.85
CA TYR A 132 22.10 23.11 43.90
C TYR A 132 22.19 21.57 43.95
N GLN A 133 23.13 21.04 43.21
CA GLN A 133 23.46 19.62 43.19
C GLN A 133 24.86 19.44 43.79
N ILE A 134 24.98 18.75 44.92
CA ILE A 134 26.23 18.42 45.56
C ILE A 134 26.39 16.91 45.54
N ALA A 135 27.39 16.42 44.80
CA ALA A 135 27.56 14.98 44.55
C ALA A 135 28.01 14.19 45.79
N THR A 136 28.57 14.88 46.79
CA THR A 136 29.25 14.26 47.94
C THR A 136 28.44 14.30 49.23
N MET A 137 27.11 14.43 49.16
CA MET A 137 26.28 14.43 50.36
C MET A 137 25.73 13.03 50.74
N ILE A 138 25.79 12.14 49.80
CA ILE A 138 25.34 10.74 49.98
C ILE A 138 26.38 9.80 49.41
N ALA A 139 26.55 8.68 50.00
CA ALA A 139 27.33 7.56 49.47
C ALA A 139 26.52 6.28 49.45
N TYR A 140 26.82 5.43 48.50
CA TYR A 140 26.22 4.10 48.36
C TYR A 140 27.29 3.11 47.86
N ASP A 141 27.07 1.85 48.05
CA ASP A 141 27.94 0.77 47.57
C ASP A 141 27.60 0.48 46.07
N GLU A 142 28.53 0.78 45.17
CA GLU A 142 28.37 0.57 43.72
C GLU A 142 28.19 -0.89 43.35
N GLU A 143 28.90 -1.82 44.08
CA GLU A 143 28.74 -3.25 43.83
C GLU A 143 27.35 -3.79 44.25
N LEU A 144 26.83 -3.28 45.38
CA LEU A 144 25.46 -3.60 45.79
C LEU A 144 24.42 -3.02 44.84
N LEU A 145 24.60 -1.78 44.37
CA LEU A 145 23.72 -1.18 43.36
C LEU A 145 23.72 -1.99 42.07
N GLN A 146 24.90 -2.38 41.57
CA GLN A 146 25.00 -3.21 40.37
C GLN A 146 24.30 -4.54 40.52
N LYS A 147 24.56 -5.23 41.63
CA LYS A 147 23.87 -6.50 41.93
C LYS A 147 22.35 -6.36 42.01
N LYS A 148 21.88 -5.26 42.60
CA LYS A 148 20.45 -4.96 42.68
C LYS A 148 19.86 -4.73 41.29
N ILE A 149 20.52 -3.93 40.45
CA ILE A 149 20.10 -3.70 39.06
C ILE A 149 20.09 -5.01 38.27
N ASP A 150 21.11 -5.84 38.38
CA ASP A 150 21.20 -7.14 37.71
C ASP A 150 20.08 -8.12 38.13
N SER A 151 19.53 -7.93 39.33
CA SER A 151 18.43 -8.74 39.88
C SER A 151 17.04 -8.23 39.59
N LEU A 152 16.90 -7.08 38.88
CA LEU A 152 15.59 -6.54 38.54
C LEU A 152 14.84 -7.46 37.57
N GLU A 153 13.57 -7.67 37.84
CA GLU A 153 12.70 -8.51 37.00
C GLU A 153 12.53 -7.98 35.57
N CYS A 154 12.70 -6.68 35.36
CA CYS A 154 12.67 -6.08 34.04
C CYS A 154 13.80 -6.53 33.11
N PHE A 155 14.86 -7.14 33.66
CA PHE A 155 15.95 -7.76 32.90
C PHE A 155 15.88 -9.29 32.84
N ASN A 156 14.84 -9.90 33.41
CA ASN A 156 14.65 -11.34 33.34
C ASN A 156 14.34 -11.77 31.90
N GLU A 157 15.25 -12.51 31.28
CA GLU A 157 15.14 -12.98 29.88
C GLU A 157 13.83 -13.72 29.56
N GLU A 158 13.25 -14.41 30.55
CA GLU A 158 11.96 -15.10 30.37
C GLU A 158 10.76 -14.15 30.23
N LYS A 159 10.88 -12.88 30.67
CA LYS A 159 9.85 -11.86 30.68
C LYS A 159 10.07 -10.75 29.66
N VAL A 160 11.29 -10.67 29.14
CA VAL A 160 11.66 -9.66 28.16
C VAL A 160 11.13 -10.03 26.78
N GLN A 161 10.44 -9.09 26.17
CA GLN A 161 9.93 -9.18 24.81
C GLN A 161 10.63 -8.10 23.95
N ALA A 162 11.36 -8.55 22.93
CA ALA A 162 11.92 -7.64 21.96
C ALA A 162 10.82 -6.91 21.17
N PRO A 163 11.06 -5.69 20.69
CA PRO A 163 10.12 -5.02 19.81
C PRO A 163 9.97 -5.79 18.49
N VAL A 164 8.77 -5.80 17.93
CA VAL A 164 8.49 -6.38 16.62
C VAL A 164 8.17 -5.23 15.65
N ASN A 165 8.81 -5.22 14.50
CA ASN A 165 8.57 -4.21 13.47
C ASN A 165 7.17 -4.37 12.86
N ALA A 166 6.57 -3.26 12.44
CA ALA A 166 5.40 -3.29 11.58
C ALA A 166 5.72 -3.99 10.25
N TYR A 167 4.74 -4.66 9.66
CA TYR A 167 4.88 -5.37 8.39
C TYR A 167 3.58 -5.38 7.60
N VAL A 168 3.66 -5.69 6.30
CA VAL A 168 2.46 -5.91 5.48
C VAL A 168 1.98 -7.35 5.68
N SER A 169 0.70 -7.52 5.99
CA SER A 169 0.08 -8.84 6.19
C SER A 169 0.16 -9.70 4.93
N ASP A 170 -0.07 -10.99 5.06
CA ASP A 170 -0.48 -11.82 3.94
C ASP A 170 -1.81 -11.34 3.36
N TYR A 171 -2.13 -11.78 2.13
CA TYR A 171 -3.42 -11.48 1.51
C TYR A 171 -4.57 -12.10 2.33
N ILE A 172 -5.54 -11.24 2.67
CA ILE A 172 -6.74 -11.65 3.39
C ILE A 172 -7.94 -11.56 2.44
N SER A 173 -8.59 -12.70 2.19
CA SER A 173 -9.76 -12.78 1.32
C SER A 173 -10.83 -11.74 1.68
N GLY A 174 -11.26 -10.97 0.68
CA GLY A 174 -12.23 -9.89 0.83
C GLY A 174 -11.73 -8.63 1.53
N GLN A 175 -10.50 -8.60 2.06
CA GLN A 175 -9.90 -7.44 2.73
C GLN A 175 -8.65 -6.92 2.01
N GLY A 176 -7.89 -7.81 1.37
CA GLY A 176 -6.60 -7.48 0.74
C GLY A 176 -5.43 -7.51 1.73
N TYR A 177 -4.45 -6.65 1.49
CA TYR A 177 -3.26 -6.49 2.32
C TYR A 177 -3.44 -5.34 3.30
N THR A 178 -2.99 -5.51 4.54
CA THR A 178 -3.05 -4.49 5.59
C THR A 178 -1.68 -4.32 6.23
N VAL A 179 -1.41 -3.12 6.76
CA VAL A 179 -0.24 -2.93 7.62
C VAL A 179 -0.58 -3.47 9.00
N VAL A 180 0.18 -4.46 9.46
CA VAL A 180 0.13 -4.95 10.84
C VAL A 180 1.01 -4.05 11.68
N PRO A 181 0.46 -3.41 12.74
CA PRO A 181 1.22 -2.51 13.58
C PRO A 181 2.39 -3.20 14.28
N GLU A 182 3.39 -2.39 14.61
CA GLU A 182 4.51 -2.78 15.44
C GLU A 182 4.09 -3.14 16.88
N GLU A 183 4.82 -4.04 17.49
CA GLU A 183 4.72 -4.31 18.92
C GLU A 183 5.92 -3.69 19.64
N PRO A 184 5.69 -2.76 20.59
CA PRO A 184 6.79 -2.02 21.21
C PRO A 184 7.66 -2.87 22.14
N GLY A 185 7.21 -4.05 22.54
CA GLY A 185 7.92 -4.90 23.48
C GLY A 185 8.19 -4.23 24.84
N ASN A 186 9.13 -4.81 25.61
CA ASN A 186 9.59 -4.26 26.90
C ASN A 186 11.11 -4.39 27.10
N LEU A 187 11.86 -4.66 26.02
CA LEU A 187 13.32 -4.73 26.05
C LEU A 187 13.91 -3.37 26.40
N LEU A 188 14.78 -3.32 27.43
CA LEU A 188 15.46 -2.12 27.90
C LEU A 188 16.90 -2.06 27.44
N GLU A 189 17.40 -0.85 27.21
CA GLU A 189 18.83 -0.55 27.08
C GLU A 189 19.40 -0.41 28.48
N LYS A 190 20.15 -1.43 28.92
CA LYS A 190 20.59 -1.57 30.30
C LYS A 190 21.43 -0.37 30.77
N GLU A 191 22.32 0.12 29.94
CA GLU A 191 23.18 1.27 30.22
C GLU A 191 22.37 2.56 30.47
N VAL A 192 21.27 2.74 29.76
CA VAL A 192 20.37 3.89 29.94
C VAL A 192 19.63 3.79 31.27
N VAL A 193 19.17 2.59 31.63
CA VAL A 193 18.51 2.33 32.90
C VAL A 193 19.48 2.54 34.08
N GLU A 194 20.68 1.98 34.00
CA GLU A 194 21.73 2.11 35.01
C GLU A 194 22.06 3.57 35.27
N ALA A 195 22.30 4.34 34.21
CA ALA A 195 22.58 5.78 34.29
C ALA A 195 21.39 6.55 34.91
N GLY A 196 20.16 6.24 34.50
CA GLY A 196 18.94 6.85 35.02
C GLY A 196 18.72 6.56 36.52
N ILE A 197 18.90 5.32 36.95
CA ILE A 197 18.83 4.91 38.37
C ILE A 197 19.90 5.62 39.17
N THR A 198 21.16 5.61 38.71
CA THR A 198 22.28 6.27 39.37
C THR A 198 21.99 7.75 39.58
N LEU A 199 21.55 8.44 38.55
CA LEU A 199 21.20 9.85 38.63
C LEU A 199 20.00 10.11 39.57
N ALA A 200 19.01 9.24 39.59
CA ALA A 200 17.87 9.35 40.49
C ALA A 200 18.30 9.19 41.97
N ILE A 201 19.17 8.22 42.27
CA ILE A 201 19.74 8.02 43.61
C ILE A 201 20.56 9.24 44.05
N GLN A 202 21.44 9.74 43.20
CA GLN A 202 22.27 10.92 43.49
C GLN A 202 21.46 12.16 43.81
N ASN A 203 20.26 12.26 43.24
CA ASN A 203 19.34 13.37 43.47
C ASN A 203 18.25 13.07 44.50
N LEU A 204 18.31 11.94 45.19
CA LEU A 204 17.30 11.46 46.14
C LEU A 204 15.87 11.49 45.60
N LYS A 205 15.70 11.18 44.28
CA LYS A 205 14.37 11.13 43.67
C LYS A 205 13.61 9.92 44.20
N GLU A 206 12.29 10.08 44.33
CA GLU A 206 11.40 9.00 44.83
C GLU A 206 11.03 8.02 43.73
N ASP A 207 11.07 8.44 42.45
CA ASP A 207 10.76 7.60 41.31
C ASP A 207 11.55 7.96 40.05
N VAL A 208 11.60 7.00 39.14
CA VAL A 208 12.12 7.14 37.78
C VAL A 208 11.23 6.37 36.82
N SER A 209 10.95 6.96 35.67
CA SER A 209 10.18 6.36 34.60
C SER A 209 11.08 5.92 33.46
N PHE A 210 11.08 4.64 33.12
CA PHE A 210 11.87 4.12 32.00
C PHE A 210 11.36 4.61 30.62
N GLU A 211 10.06 4.98 30.53
CA GLU A 211 9.55 5.67 29.34
C GLU A 211 10.12 7.08 29.19
N GLU A 212 10.16 7.87 30.26
CA GLU A 212 10.72 9.23 30.23
C GLU A 212 12.23 9.24 29.96
N LEU A 213 12.93 8.21 30.43
CA LEU A 213 14.35 8.01 30.10
C LEU A 213 14.56 7.60 28.63
N ASN A 214 13.50 7.23 27.89
CA ASN A 214 13.60 6.60 26.59
C ASN A 214 14.48 5.31 26.63
N ALA A 215 14.41 4.54 27.71
CA ALA A 215 15.23 3.38 27.95
C ALA A 215 14.76 2.11 27.19
N TYR A 216 13.61 2.14 26.56
CA TYR A 216 13.11 1.01 25.78
C TYR A 216 13.67 1.00 24.36
N VAL A 217 14.14 -0.16 23.92
CA VAL A 217 14.44 -0.42 22.51
C VAL A 217 13.18 -0.22 21.69
N LYS A 218 13.28 0.54 20.61
CA LYS A 218 12.14 0.87 19.75
C LYS A 218 12.14 -0.01 18.51
N PRO A 219 10.96 -0.34 17.96
CA PRO A 219 10.87 -0.92 16.63
C PRO A 219 11.55 -0.03 15.59
N GLU A 220 12.27 -0.62 14.65
CA GLU A 220 12.93 0.11 13.56
C GLU A 220 11.93 0.57 12.50
N VAL A 221 10.85 -0.21 12.28
CA VAL A 221 9.78 0.09 11.32
C VAL A 221 8.47 0.19 12.06
N THR A 222 7.76 1.29 11.87
CA THR A 222 6.43 1.54 12.48
C THR A 222 5.32 1.48 11.44
N SER A 223 4.10 1.34 11.90
CA SER A 223 2.90 1.31 11.04
C SER A 223 2.67 2.60 10.25
N THR A 224 3.37 3.68 10.62
CA THR A 224 3.35 4.97 9.92
C THR A 224 4.49 5.13 8.91
N ASP A 225 5.32 4.11 8.74
CA ASP A 225 6.40 4.13 7.76
C ASP A 225 5.85 4.26 6.34
N GLU A 226 6.28 5.31 5.63
CA GLU A 226 5.74 5.64 4.31
C GLU A 226 6.04 4.57 3.26
N GLU A 227 7.19 3.87 3.35
CA GLU A 227 7.52 2.81 2.39
C GLU A 227 6.63 1.59 2.62
N LEU A 228 6.40 1.23 3.88
CA LEU A 228 5.53 0.12 4.24
C LEU A 228 4.10 0.34 3.76
N VAL A 229 3.56 1.54 4.00
CA VAL A 229 2.21 1.92 3.54
C VAL A 229 2.13 1.90 2.02
N LYS A 230 3.12 2.44 1.31
CA LYS A 230 3.18 2.41 -0.17
C LYS A 230 3.23 1.00 -0.74
N VAL A 231 3.91 0.07 -0.07
CA VAL A 231 3.93 -1.35 -0.49
C VAL A 231 2.55 -1.97 -0.34
N ALA A 232 1.88 -1.78 0.80
CA ALA A 232 0.52 -2.28 1.02
C ALA A 232 -0.47 -1.71 -0.01
N ASP A 233 -0.44 -0.40 -0.24
CA ASP A 233 -1.28 0.26 -1.24
C ASP A 233 -1.02 -0.25 -2.66
N SER A 234 0.25 -0.48 -3.00
CA SER A 234 0.63 -1.00 -4.32
C SER A 234 0.17 -2.44 -4.54
N LEU A 235 0.27 -3.29 -3.53
CA LEU A 235 -0.28 -4.65 -3.55
C LEU A 235 -1.80 -4.62 -3.72
N ASN A 236 -2.49 -3.79 -2.94
CA ASN A 236 -3.93 -3.63 -3.01
C ASN A 236 -4.40 -3.05 -4.36
N LYS A 237 -3.64 -2.14 -4.94
CA LYS A 237 -3.92 -1.62 -6.28
C LYS A 237 -4.05 -2.75 -7.31
N HIS A 238 -3.19 -3.76 -7.26
CA HIS A 238 -3.22 -4.89 -8.19
C HIS A 238 -4.31 -5.90 -7.85
N THR A 239 -4.52 -6.20 -6.58
CA THR A 239 -5.50 -7.21 -6.14
C THR A 239 -6.93 -6.69 -6.09
N ASN A 240 -7.16 -5.38 -6.08
CA ASN A 240 -8.51 -4.81 -6.20
C ASN A 240 -9.06 -4.86 -7.63
N VAL A 241 -8.24 -5.31 -8.61
CA VAL A 241 -8.68 -5.46 -9.99
C VAL A 241 -9.65 -6.63 -10.11
N THR A 242 -10.77 -6.37 -10.79
CA THR A 242 -11.71 -7.40 -11.21
C THR A 242 -11.87 -7.33 -12.73
N VAL A 243 -11.56 -8.43 -13.41
CA VAL A 243 -11.80 -8.56 -14.85
C VAL A 243 -12.93 -9.56 -15.09
N THR A 244 -14.05 -9.08 -15.63
CA THR A 244 -15.19 -9.89 -15.99
C THR A 244 -15.17 -10.17 -17.50
N TYR A 245 -14.80 -11.38 -17.87
CA TYR A 245 -14.84 -11.84 -19.25
C TYR A 245 -16.25 -12.26 -19.66
N LYS A 246 -16.67 -11.86 -20.85
CA LYS A 246 -17.95 -12.26 -21.45
C LYS A 246 -17.74 -13.22 -22.61
N PHE A 247 -18.52 -14.30 -22.63
CA PHE A 247 -18.59 -15.30 -23.68
C PHE A 247 -20.07 -15.56 -24.02
N GLY A 248 -20.71 -14.58 -24.67
CA GLY A 248 -22.15 -14.54 -24.81
C GLY A 248 -22.85 -14.39 -23.47
N ASP A 249 -23.69 -15.34 -23.09
CA ASP A 249 -24.43 -15.36 -21.82
C ASP A 249 -23.59 -15.87 -20.64
N LYS A 250 -22.37 -16.41 -20.91
CA LYS A 250 -21.47 -16.92 -19.88
C LYS A 250 -20.47 -15.86 -19.49
N THR A 251 -20.08 -15.87 -18.22
CA THR A 251 -19.06 -14.95 -17.67
C THR A 251 -18.01 -15.72 -16.88
N GLU A 252 -16.77 -15.21 -16.90
CA GLU A 252 -15.68 -15.62 -16.03
C GLU A 252 -15.14 -14.40 -15.30
N VAL A 253 -14.94 -14.52 -14.00
CA VAL A 253 -14.46 -13.43 -13.16
C VAL A 253 -13.07 -13.75 -12.64
N LEU A 254 -12.11 -12.90 -12.98
CA LEU A 254 -10.79 -12.87 -12.37
C LEU A 254 -10.79 -11.75 -11.33
N SER A 255 -10.40 -12.07 -10.10
CA SER A 255 -10.36 -11.12 -9.00
C SER A 255 -9.06 -11.25 -8.18
N GLY A 256 -8.93 -10.43 -7.14
CA GLY A 256 -7.82 -10.48 -6.20
C GLY A 256 -7.56 -11.85 -5.59
N GLU A 257 -8.60 -12.65 -5.41
CA GLU A 257 -8.52 -14.04 -4.92
C GLU A 257 -7.61 -14.95 -5.76
N THR A 258 -7.40 -14.58 -7.02
CA THR A 258 -6.48 -15.29 -7.92
C THR A 258 -5.22 -14.47 -8.17
N ILE A 259 -5.36 -13.14 -8.29
CA ILE A 259 -4.25 -12.25 -8.66
C ILE A 259 -3.20 -12.19 -7.55
N HIS A 260 -3.58 -12.31 -6.27
CA HIS A 260 -2.62 -12.23 -5.15
C HIS A 260 -1.50 -13.26 -5.26
N ASP A 261 -1.77 -14.45 -5.80
CA ASP A 261 -0.77 -15.50 -6.03
C ASP A 261 0.22 -15.16 -7.16
N TRP A 262 -0.09 -14.17 -7.98
CA TRP A 262 0.70 -13.78 -9.16
C TRP A 262 1.64 -12.62 -8.90
N ILE A 263 1.49 -11.94 -7.75
CA ILE A 263 2.27 -10.77 -7.40
C ILE A 263 3.31 -11.10 -6.33
N SER A 264 4.39 -10.33 -6.33
CA SER A 264 5.48 -10.41 -5.34
C SER A 264 6.05 -9.04 -5.07
N VAL A 265 6.65 -8.85 -3.91
CA VAL A 265 7.40 -7.63 -3.58
C VAL A 265 8.87 -7.87 -3.93
N ASN A 266 9.41 -7.07 -4.83
CA ASN A 266 10.81 -7.10 -5.22
C ASN A 266 11.71 -6.48 -4.13
N ALA A 267 13.02 -6.68 -4.25
CA ALA A 267 14.00 -6.12 -3.32
C ALA A 267 13.98 -4.57 -3.26
N ASP A 268 13.61 -3.93 -4.36
CA ASP A 268 13.45 -2.47 -4.48
C ASP A 268 12.04 -1.97 -4.07
N LYS A 269 11.25 -2.82 -3.42
CA LYS A 269 9.87 -2.56 -2.98
C LYS A 269 8.85 -2.34 -4.09
N THR A 270 9.22 -2.52 -5.35
CA THR A 270 8.26 -2.55 -6.46
C THR A 270 7.48 -3.86 -6.49
N ILE A 271 6.26 -3.84 -7.06
CA ILE A 271 5.45 -5.04 -7.20
C ILE A 271 5.75 -5.73 -8.54
N GLY A 272 6.22 -6.95 -8.45
CA GLY A 272 6.35 -7.87 -9.58
C GLY A 272 5.01 -8.55 -9.89
N LEU A 273 4.69 -8.73 -11.17
CA LEU A 273 3.56 -9.53 -11.64
C LEU A 273 4.10 -10.67 -12.50
N ASP A 274 3.75 -11.90 -12.15
CA ASP A 274 4.17 -13.12 -12.85
C ASP A 274 3.39 -13.27 -14.16
N ARG A 275 4.09 -13.02 -15.30
CA ARG A 275 3.51 -13.10 -16.63
C ARG A 275 3.11 -14.53 -17.02
N ASP A 276 3.82 -15.54 -16.55
CA ASP A 276 3.55 -16.93 -16.90
C ASP A 276 2.24 -17.41 -16.25
N LYS A 277 1.96 -16.96 -15.04
CA LYS A 277 0.67 -17.21 -14.38
C LYS A 277 -0.49 -16.49 -15.09
N VAL A 278 -0.29 -15.27 -15.57
CA VAL A 278 -1.26 -14.55 -16.40
C VAL A 278 -1.52 -15.35 -17.69
N ALA A 279 -0.45 -15.80 -18.36
CA ALA A 279 -0.56 -16.62 -19.58
C ALA A 279 -1.28 -17.96 -19.34
N ALA A 280 -1.01 -18.60 -18.22
CA ALA A 280 -1.69 -19.84 -17.82
C ALA A 280 -3.20 -19.65 -17.60
N TYR A 281 -3.57 -18.52 -17.01
CA TYR A 281 -4.99 -18.18 -16.86
C TYR A 281 -5.66 -17.94 -18.22
N VAL A 282 -5.05 -17.17 -19.12
CA VAL A 282 -5.56 -16.94 -20.48
C VAL A 282 -5.67 -18.25 -21.25
N LYS A 283 -4.69 -19.16 -21.08
CA LYS A 283 -4.76 -20.51 -21.65
C LYS A 283 -5.98 -21.28 -21.11
N SER A 284 -6.26 -21.18 -19.83
CA SER A 284 -7.44 -21.84 -19.23
C SER A 284 -8.76 -21.35 -19.83
N LEU A 285 -8.86 -20.03 -20.10
CA LEU A 285 -9.99 -19.46 -20.82
C LEU A 285 -10.09 -20.03 -22.25
N ALA A 286 -8.95 -20.11 -22.95
CA ALA A 286 -8.90 -20.67 -24.31
C ALA A 286 -9.30 -22.14 -24.32
N ASP A 287 -8.81 -22.95 -23.41
CA ASP A 287 -9.18 -24.38 -23.31
C ASP A 287 -10.67 -24.57 -23.05
N LYS A 288 -11.29 -23.69 -22.28
CA LYS A 288 -12.71 -23.73 -21.93
C LYS A 288 -13.62 -23.20 -23.03
N TYR A 289 -13.26 -22.08 -23.66
CA TYR A 289 -14.15 -21.30 -24.53
C TYR A 289 -13.83 -21.36 -26.02
N ASN A 290 -12.63 -21.79 -26.44
CA ASN A 290 -12.39 -22.00 -27.87
C ASN A 290 -13.24 -23.13 -28.40
N THR A 291 -13.83 -22.90 -29.59
CA THR A 291 -14.65 -23.88 -30.32
C THR A 291 -14.06 -24.23 -31.67
N ALA A 292 -13.07 -23.48 -32.17
CA ALA A 292 -12.32 -23.84 -33.36
C ALA A 292 -11.68 -25.24 -33.18
N TYR A 293 -11.66 -26.04 -34.23
CA TYR A 293 -11.15 -27.41 -34.26
C TYR A 293 -11.91 -28.42 -33.37
N LYS A 294 -13.02 -28.01 -32.73
CA LYS A 294 -13.86 -28.91 -31.95
C LYS A 294 -14.99 -29.47 -32.83
N LYS A 295 -15.46 -30.69 -32.49
CA LYS A 295 -16.60 -31.33 -33.15
C LYS A 295 -17.83 -30.45 -33.07
N LYS A 296 -18.62 -30.41 -34.15
CA LYS A 296 -19.88 -29.69 -34.23
C LYS A 296 -21.00 -30.64 -34.62
N THR A 297 -22.20 -30.37 -34.17
CA THR A 297 -23.39 -31.14 -34.55
C THR A 297 -24.30 -30.27 -35.42
N LEU A 298 -24.70 -30.77 -36.55
CA LEU A 298 -25.64 -30.10 -37.45
C LEU A 298 -26.89 -30.96 -37.63
N LYS A 299 -28.04 -30.37 -37.39
CA LYS A 299 -29.30 -30.93 -37.91
C LYS A 299 -29.46 -30.46 -39.35
N THR A 300 -29.29 -31.39 -40.27
CA THR A 300 -29.27 -31.08 -41.71
C THR A 300 -30.63 -30.66 -42.22
N SER A 301 -30.68 -30.02 -43.38
CA SER A 301 -31.90 -29.68 -44.11
C SER A 301 -32.73 -30.91 -44.48
N TYR A 302 -32.10 -32.09 -44.54
CA TYR A 302 -32.77 -33.37 -44.74
C TYR A 302 -33.30 -34.03 -43.45
N GLY A 303 -33.20 -33.29 -42.30
CA GLY A 303 -33.74 -33.75 -41.01
C GLY A 303 -32.86 -34.74 -40.26
N LYS A 304 -31.67 -35.10 -40.77
CA LYS A 304 -30.69 -35.96 -40.10
C LYS A 304 -29.76 -35.15 -39.24
N GLU A 305 -29.27 -35.69 -38.14
CA GLU A 305 -28.20 -35.13 -37.35
C GLU A 305 -26.88 -35.74 -37.79
N VAL A 306 -25.90 -34.86 -38.08
CA VAL A 306 -24.55 -35.25 -38.47
C VAL A 306 -23.53 -34.61 -37.55
N THR A 307 -22.40 -35.32 -37.31
CA THR A 307 -21.27 -34.80 -36.53
C THR A 307 -20.14 -34.40 -37.46
N ILE A 308 -19.74 -33.13 -37.38
CA ILE A 308 -18.64 -32.55 -38.13
C ILE A 308 -17.39 -32.63 -37.25
N SER A 309 -16.41 -33.45 -37.62
CA SER A 309 -15.24 -33.75 -36.78
C SER A 309 -13.96 -33.00 -37.18
N SER A 310 -13.99 -32.22 -38.25
CA SER A 310 -12.84 -31.53 -38.87
C SER A 310 -13.18 -30.11 -39.24
N GLY A 311 -12.16 -29.38 -39.69
CA GLY A 311 -12.26 -27.97 -40.01
C GLY A 311 -11.80 -27.07 -38.85
N PHE A 312 -11.71 -25.79 -39.12
CA PHE A 312 -11.14 -24.81 -38.19
C PHE A 312 -12.08 -23.63 -37.84
N TYR A 313 -13.33 -23.69 -38.25
CA TYR A 313 -14.34 -22.70 -37.88
C TYR A 313 -14.63 -22.73 -36.37
N GLY A 314 -14.75 -21.53 -35.75
CA GLY A 314 -15.12 -21.42 -34.34
C GLY A 314 -14.39 -20.25 -33.65
N TRP A 315 -14.73 -20.05 -32.39
CA TRP A 315 -14.06 -19.08 -31.54
C TRP A 315 -12.64 -19.51 -31.22
N ARG A 316 -11.69 -18.57 -31.33
CA ARG A 316 -10.30 -18.79 -30.96
C ARG A 316 -9.71 -17.54 -30.33
N ILE A 317 -9.38 -17.62 -29.04
CA ILE A 317 -8.71 -16.56 -28.29
C ILE A 317 -7.27 -16.39 -28.82
N ASN A 318 -6.85 -15.15 -29.05
CA ASN A 318 -5.45 -14.80 -29.29
C ASN A 318 -4.73 -14.75 -27.93
N GLN A 319 -4.19 -15.89 -27.51
CA GLN A 319 -3.61 -16.03 -26.17
C GLN A 319 -2.46 -15.07 -25.91
N SER A 320 -1.61 -14.77 -26.91
CA SER A 320 -0.50 -13.84 -26.73
C SER A 320 -0.99 -12.40 -26.52
N ALA A 321 -1.85 -11.92 -27.41
CA ALA A 321 -2.40 -10.57 -27.30
C ALA A 321 -3.26 -10.39 -26.05
N GLU A 322 -4.02 -11.41 -25.68
CA GLU A 322 -4.84 -11.35 -24.46
C GLU A 322 -4.00 -11.41 -23.19
N THR A 323 -2.88 -12.13 -23.20
CA THR A 323 -1.93 -12.13 -22.07
C THR A 323 -1.32 -10.74 -21.87
N ASP A 324 -0.91 -10.08 -22.97
CA ASP A 324 -0.35 -8.72 -22.91
C ASP A 324 -1.37 -7.72 -22.38
N GLU A 325 -2.58 -7.80 -22.85
CA GLU A 325 -3.67 -6.93 -22.43
C GLU A 325 -4.05 -7.16 -20.97
N LEU A 326 -4.26 -8.40 -20.55
CA LEU A 326 -4.60 -8.73 -19.17
C LEU A 326 -3.48 -8.32 -18.21
N TYR A 327 -2.22 -8.53 -18.59
CA TYR A 327 -1.07 -8.09 -17.83
C TYR A 327 -1.08 -6.56 -17.64
N GLY A 328 -1.39 -5.82 -18.70
CA GLY A 328 -1.54 -4.35 -18.65
C GLY A 328 -2.69 -3.89 -17.74
N ILE A 329 -3.86 -4.56 -17.82
CA ILE A 329 -5.04 -4.26 -16.99
C ILE A 329 -4.71 -4.44 -15.49
N ILE A 330 -4.09 -5.57 -15.12
CA ILE A 330 -3.72 -5.81 -13.72
C ILE A 330 -2.74 -4.74 -13.22
N ARG A 331 -1.75 -4.37 -14.04
CA ARG A 331 -0.80 -3.32 -13.69
C ARG A 331 -1.41 -1.93 -13.57
N SER A 332 -2.42 -1.63 -14.36
CA SER A 332 -3.12 -0.33 -14.28
C SER A 332 -3.91 -0.17 -12.98
N GLY A 333 -4.40 -1.27 -12.43
CA GLY A 333 -5.28 -1.27 -11.26
C GLY A 333 -6.75 -1.00 -11.62
N GLU A 334 -7.12 -1.05 -12.90
CA GLU A 334 -8.47 -0.71 -13.37
C GLU A 334 -9.29 -1.96 -13.71
N SER A 335 -10.43 -2.11 -13.04
CA SER A 335 -11.36 -3.20 -13.30
C SER A 335 -12.09 -3.02 -14.62
N GLN A 336 -12.33 -4.13 -15.34
CA GLN A 336 -12.99 -4.12 -16.66
C GLN A 336 -14.00 -5.23 -16.82
N THR A 337 -15.03 -4.97 -17.64
CA THR A 337 -15.90 -6.00 -18.21
C THR A 337 -15.69 -6.02 -19.72
N ARG A 338 -15.25 -7.17 -20.27
CA ARG A 338 -14.82 -7.25 -21.67
C ARG A 338 -14.99 -8.64 -22.26
N GLU A 339 -14.88 -8.73 -23.58
CA GLU A 339 -14.56 -9.97 -24.28
C GLU A 339 -13.04 -10.13 -24.39
N PRO A 340 -12.51 -11.36 -24.48
CA PRO A 340 -11.10 -11.56 -24.77
C PRO A 340 -10.77 -11.14 -26.21
N ILE A 341 -9.49 -10.90 -26.48
CA ILE A 341 -9.01 -10.67 -27.84
C ILE A 341 -9.05 -12.00 -28.60
N TYR A 342 -9.79 -12.03 -29.67
CA TYR A 342 -9.91 -13.21 -30.54
C TYR A 342 -8.99 -13.10 -31.75
N SER A 343 -8.34 -14.21 -32.12
CA SER A 343 -7.72 -14.40 -33.43
C SER A 343 -8.72 -14.87 -34.49
N GLN A 344 -9.85 -15.46 -34.06
CA GLN A 344 -10.96 -15.86 -34.90
C GLN A 344 -12.26 -15.78 -34.12
N LYS A 345 -13.28 -15.20 -34.74
CA LYS A 345 -14.64 -15.15 -34.17
C LYS A 345 -15.56 -16.15 -34.84
N ALA A 346 -16.66 -16.43 -34.18
CA ALA A 346 -17.77 -17.25 -34.75
C ALA A 346 -19.11 -16.51 -34.56
N ASN A 347 -20.16 -17.01 -35.19
CA ASN A 347 -21.46 -16.34 -35.21
C ASN A 347 -22.20 -16.38 -33.88
N SER A 348 -21.90 -17.36 -33.03
CA SER A 348 -22.66 -17.58 -31.80
C SER A 348 -21.79 -18.14 -30.67
N HIS A 349 -22.10 -17.78 -29.43
CA HIS A 349 -21.64 -18.45 -28.20
C HIS A 349 -22.69 -19.48 -27.66
N GLY A 350 -23.74 -19.70 -28.40
CA GLY A 350 -24.82 -20.64 -28.03
C GLY A 350 -24.47 -22.14 -28.14
N ALA A 351 -25.44 -22.97 -28.26
CA ALA A 351 -25.28 -24.43 -28.32
C ALA A 351 -24.44 -24.87 -29.53
N ASN A 352 -24.53 -24.15 -30.65
CA ASN A 352 -23.65 -24.27 -31.81
C ASN A 352 -22.99 -22.89 -32.08
N ASP A 353 -21.77 -22.89 -32.54
CA ASP A 353 -21.02 -21.66 -32.79
C ASP A 353 -21.23 -21.10 -34.22
N TYR A 354 -21.79 -21.87 -35.13
CA TYR A 354 -22.13 -21.41 -36.47
C TYR A 354 -23.43 -20.58 -36.51
N GLY A 355 -24.26 -20.64 -35.46
CA GLY A 355 -25.50 -19.85 -35.35
C GLY A 355 -26.54 -20.23 -36.40
N ASN A 356 -27.27 -19.23 -36.92
CA ASN A 356 -28.37 -19.40 -37.88
C ASN A 356 -28.01 -18.86 -39.28
N THR A 357 -26.74 -18.46 -39.51
CA THR A 357 -26.25 -18.04 -40.83
C THR A 357 -25.07 -18.90 -41.21
N TYR A 358 -25.31 -19.84 -42.16
CA TYR A 358 -24.29 -20.81 -42.57
C TYR A 358 -24.64 -21.39 -43.96
N VAL A 359 -23.62 -21.98 -44.60
CA VAL A 359 -23.81 -22.80 -45.80
C VAL A 359 -23.70 -24.28 -45.43
N GLU A 360 -24.72 -25.04 -45.72
CA GLU A 360 -24.76 -26.49 -45.60
C GLU A 360 -24.36 -27.12 -46.92
N ILE A 361 -23.35 -27.98 -46.90
CA ILE A 361 -22.83 -28.70 -48.09
C ILE A 361 -22.96 -30.20 -47.87
N ASN A 362 -23.98 -30.80 -48.48
CA ASN A 362 -24.15 -32.25 -48.49
C ASN A 362 -23.38 -32.85 -49.69
N LEU A 363 -22.19 -33.40 -49.42
CA LEU A 363 -21.30 -33.96 -50.42
C LEU A 363 -21.86 -35.26 -51.02
N THR A 364 -22.68 -36.00 -50.29
CA THR A 364 -23.37 -37.20 -50.83
C THR A 364 -24.49 -36.82 -51.77
N ALA A 365 -25.31 -35.86 -51.39
CA ALA A 365 -26.44 -35.40 -52.20
C ALA A 365 -25.98 -34.46 -53.36
N GLN A 366 -24.76 -33.94 -53.30
CA GLN A 366 -24.25 -32.90 -54.18
C GLN A 366 -25.16 -31.67 -54.20
N HIS A 367 -25.64 -31.26 -53.04
CA HIS A 367 -26.62 -30.20 -52.87
C HIS A 367 -26.25 -29.25 -51.74
N LEU A 368 -26.47 -27.96 -51.96
CA LEU A 368 -26.10 -26.84 -51.09
C LEU A 368 -27.36 -26.12 -50.61
N PHE A 369 -27.35 -25.73 -49.32
CA PHE A 369 -28.30 -24.80 -48.75
C PHE A 369 -27.57 -23.64 -48.05
N PHE A 370 -27.91 -22.40 -48.40
CA PHE A 370 -27.40 -21.21 -47.68
C PHE A 370 -28.52 -20.60 -46.85
N TYR A 371 -28.32 -20.63 -45.55
CA TYR A 371 -29.21 -20.01 -44.58
C TYR A 371 -28.60 -18.69 -44.13
N LYS A 372 -29.41 -17.61 -44.04
CA LYS A 372 -29.11 -16.37 -43.41
C LYS A 372 -30.19 -16.03 -42.40
N ASP A 373 -29.79 -15.82 -41.13
CA ASP A 373 -30.71 -15.55 -40.02
C ASP A 373 -31.85 -16.59 -39.93
N GLY A 374 -31.52 -17.85 -40.21
CA GLY A 374 -32.45 -18.98 -40.19
C GLY A 374 -33.34 -19.09 -41.43
N LYS A 375 -33.20 -18.21 -42.40
CA LYS A 375 -34.00 -18.26 -43.64
C LYS A 375 -33.16 -18.82 -44.78
N LEU A 376 -33.72 -19.81 -45.52
CA LEU A 376 -33.11 -20.34 -46.74
C LEU A 376 -33.16 -19.25 -47.84
N LEU A 377 -31.98 -18.88 -48.34
CA LEU A 377 -31.82 -17.84 -49.37
C LEU A 377 -31.32 -18.40 -50.71
N VAL A 378 -30.44 -19.40 -50.67
CA VAL A 378 -29.93 -20.06 -51.88
C VAL A 378 -29.96 -21.56 -51.67
N GLU A 379 -30.43 -22.22 -52.70
CA GLU A 379 -30.43 -23.68 -52.83
C GLU A 379 -29.88 -24.03 -54.21
N SER A 380 -28.97 -25.01 -54.30
CA SER A 380 -28.31 -25.34 -55.56
C SER A 380 -27.73 -26.72 -55.56
N ASP A 381 -27.91 -27.45 -56.68
CA ASP A 381 -27.04 -28.56 -56.99
C ASP A 381 -25.61 -28.03 -57.33
N PHE A 382 -24.60 -28.84 -57.02
CA PHE A 382 -23.19 -28.52 -57.30
C PHE A 382 -22.43 -29.76 -57.79
N VAL A 383 -21.18 -29.55 -58.20
CA VAL A 383 -20.20 -30.62 -58.45
C VAL A 383 -19.00 -30.41 -57.56
N SER A 384 -18.72 -31.34 -56.66
CA SER A 384 -17.59 -31.31 -55.75
C SER A 384 -16.30 -31.85 -56.38
N GLY A 385 -15.28 -32.08 -55.59
CA GLY A 385 -14.00 -32.67 -55.99
C GLY A 385 -14.15 -34.06 -56.62
N ASN A 386 -13.27 -34.39 -57.54
CA ASN A 386 -13.24 -35.61 -58.32
C ASN A 386 -12.78 -36.83 -57.52
N SER A 387 -13.71 -37.68 -57.11
CA SER A 387 -13.44 -38.86 -56.25
C SER A 387 -12.55 -39.89 -56.96
N SER A 388 -12.69 -40.13 -58.30
CA SER A 388 -11.87 -41.11 -59.01
C SER A 388 -10.37 -40.70 -59.07
N LYS A 389 -10.08 -39.41 -58.86
CA LYS A 389 -8.73 -38.86 -58.80
C LYS A 389 -8.24 -38.59 -57.40
N GLY A 390 -9.06 -38.88 -56.36
CA GLY A 390 -8.71 -38.59 -54.97
C GLY A 390 -8.74 -37.11 -54.64
N TYR A 391 -9.46 -36.27 -55.39
CA TYR A 391 -9.64 -34.84 -55.15
C TYR A 391 -10.91 -34.51 -54.37
N ASP A 392 -11.35 -35.42 -53.51
CA ASP A 392 -12.55 -35.22 -52.72
C ASP A 392 -12.54 -33.90 -51.95
N THR A 393 -13.67 -33.22 -51.94
CA THR A 393 -13.83 -32.05 -51.07
C THR A 393 -13.79 -32.49 -49.61
N PRO A 394 -12.86 -31.97 -48.76
CA PRO A 394 -12.74 -32.41 -47.39
C PRO A 394 -13.97 -32.03 -46.57
N PRO A 395 -14.61 -32.96 -45.82
CA PRO A 395 -15.65 -32.62 -44.88
C PRO A 395 -15.07 -31.79 -43.74
N GLY A 396 -15.89 -30.89 -43.17
CA GLY A 396 -15.43 -30.01 -42.07
C GLY A 396 -16.24 -28.73 -41.99
N ALA A 397 -15.96 -27.96 -40.95
CA ALA A 397 -16.52 -26.62 -40.78
C ALA A 397 -15.44 -25.57 -41.04
N TYR A 398 -15.65 -24.65 -41.95
CA TYR A 398 -14.69 -23.69 -42.47
C TYR A 398 -15.32 -22.30 -42.55
N PRO A 399 -14.57 -21.18 -42.34
CA PRO A 399 -15.05 -19.84 -42.63
C PRO A 399 -14.86 -19.47 -44.09
N ILE A 400 -15.73 -18.63 -44.65
CA ILE A 400 -15.39 -17.90 -45.90
C ILE A 400 -14.21 -16.95 -45.58
N THR A 401 -13.11 -17.10 -46.33
CA THR A 401 -11.88 -16.32 -46.04
C THR A 401 -11.86 -14.98 -46.77
N TYR A 402 -12.27 -14.95 -48.04
CA TYR A 402 -12.45 -13.74 -48.85
C TYR A 402 -13.37 -13.99 -50.04
N LYS A 403 -13.63 -12.98 -50.82
CA LYS A 403 -14.40 -13.05 -52.09
C LYS A 403 -13.68 -12.27 -53.18
N GLU A 404 -13.64 -12.80 -54.38
CA GLU A 404 -13.03 -12.17 -55.51
C GLU A 404 -13.87 -12.32 -56.78
N ARG A 405 -13.92 -11.23 -57.59
CA ARG A 405 -14.57 -11.25 -58.94
C ARG A 405 -13.49 -11.43 -59.99
N ASN A 406 -13.88 -12.14 -61.06
CA ASN A 406 -13.01 -12.35 -62.24
C ASN A 406 -11.63 -12.95 -61.85
N ALA A 407 -11.64 -13.89 -60.94
CA ALA A 407 -10.45 -14.59 -60.46
C ALA A 407 -9.95 -15.59 -61.51
N THR A 408 -8.66 -15.90 -61.44
CA THR A 408 -8.10 -17.01 -62.22
C THR A 408 -7.60 -18.09 -61.27
N LEU A 409 -8.29 -19.20 -61.20
CA LEU A 409 -7.87 -20.36 -60.41
C LEU A 409 -6.68 -21.04 -61.11
N LYS A 410 -5.63 -21.35 -60.37
CA LYS A 410 -4.40 -21.94 -60.87
C LYS A 410 -4.03 -23.19 -60.10
N GLY A 411 -3.72 -24.27 -60.78
CA GLY A 411 -3.15 -25.49 -60.26
C GLY A 411 -1.95 -25.90 -61.09
N GLU A 412 -1.38 -27.08 -60.83
CA GLU A 412 -0.23 -27.61 -61.58
C GLU A 412 -0.58 -27.81 -63.06
N ASP A 413 -1.80 -28.25 -63.34
CA ASP A 413 -2.28 -28.67 -64.65
C ASP A 413 -3.43 -27.82 -65.23
N TYR A 414 -3.88 -26.77 -64.51
CA TYR A 414 -4.97 -25.93 -64.99
C TYR A 414 -4.80 -24.44 -64.68
N ARG A 415 -5.46 -23.64 -65.50
CA ARG A 415 -5.64 -22.21 -65.34
C ARG A 415 -7.03 -21.81 -65.82
N THR A 416 -7.93 -21.62 -64.88
CA THR A 416 -9.36 -21.47 -65.18
C THR A 416 -9.86 -20.11 -64.69
N PRO A 417 -10.33 -19.22 -65.60
CA PRO A 417 -10.99 -17.99 -65.18
C PRO A 417 -12.40 -18.33 -64.60
N VAL A 418 -12.79 -17.60 -63.56
CA VAL A 418 -14.12 -17.71 -62.92
C VAL A 418 -14.63 -16.31 -62.59
N ASP A 419 -15.93 -16.11 -62.69
CA ASP A 419 -16.52 -14.79 -62.40
C ASP A 419 -16.65 -14.56 -60.89
N TYR A 420 -16.85 -15.61 -60.12
CA TYR A 420 -17.05 -15.55 -58.67
C TYR A 420 -16.15 -16.57 -57.97
N TRP A 421 -15.36 -16.10 -57.03
CA TRP A 421 -14.47 -16.93 -56.20
C TRP A 421 -14.69 -16.68 -54.72
N MET A 422 -14.97 -17.70 -53.96
CA MET A 422 -15.30 -17.66 -52.51
C MET A 422 -14.59 -18.82 -51.80
N PRO A 423 -13.28 -18.69 -51.47
CA PRO A 423 -12.52 -19.72 -50.77
C PRO A 423 -12.91 -19.86 -49.30
N PHE A 424 -12.89 -21.12 -48.82
CA PHE A 424 -13.19 -21.45 -47.42
C PHE A 424 -12.17 -22.42 -46.79
N ASN A 425 -11.39 -23.16 -47.60
CA ASN A 425 -10.38 -24.10 -47.10
C ASN A 425 -9.17 -24.11 -48.01
N GLY A 426 -8.16 -23.25 -47.73
CA GLY A 426 -6.99 -23.08 -48.54
C GLY A 426 -7.35 -22.69 -49.98
N GLY A 427 -6.99 -23.55 -50.95
CA GLY A 427 -7.34 -23.37 -52.36
C GLY A 427 -8.73 -23.91 -52.73
N ILE A 428 -9.54 -24.36 -51.77
CA ILE A 428 -10.87 -24.89 -52.01
C ILE A 428 -11.89 -23.81 -51.69
N GLY A 429 -12.84 -23.61 -52.61
CA GLY A 429 -13.92 -22.62 -52.47
C GLY A 429 -15.08 -22.86 -53.44
N PHE A 430 -16.05 -21.99 -53.40
CA PHE A 430 -17.13 -21.94 -54.39
C PHE A 430 -16.72 -21.10 -55.55
N HIS A 431 -17.11 -21.57 -56.76
CA HIS A 431 -16.96 -20.76 -57.98
C HIS A 431 -18.02 -21.22 -59.01
N ASP A 432 -18.28 -20.37 -60.00
CA ASP A 432 -19.05 -20.66 -61.16
C ASP A 432 -18.31 -21.65 -62.07
N ALA A 433 -19.04 -22.52 -62.79
CA ALA A 433 -18.49 -23.52 -63.66
C ALA A 433 -19.39 -23.78 -64.87
N ASP A 434 -19.36 -22.88 -65.84
CA ASP A 434 -20.14 -22.93 -67.07
C ASP A 434 -19.76 -24.10 -67.99
N TRP A 435 -18.58 -24.71 -67.76
CA TRP A 435 -18.11 -25.89 -68.48
C TRP A 435 -18.72 -27.23 -68.00
N GLN A 436 -19.43 -27.22 -66.85
CA GLN A 436 -20.08 -28.44 -66.37
C GLN A 436 -21.35 -28.72 -67.15
N PRO A 437 -21.52 -29.95 -67.69
CA PRO A 437 -22.72 -30.29 -68.49
C PRO A 437 -24.00 -30.42 -67.64
N TYR A 438 -23.87 -30.74 -66.38
CA TYR A 438 -24.92 -30.78 -65.37
C TYR A 438 -24.37 -30.70 -63.97
N PHE A 439 -25.19 -30.41 -63.00
CA PHE A 439 -24.81 -30.30 -61.57
C PHE A 439 -25.61 -31.34 -60.76
N GLY A 440 -25.05 -31.74 -59.64
CA GLY A 440 -25.66 -32.78 -58.78
C GLY A 440 -25.37 -34.20 -59.22
N GLY A 441 -26.01 -35.16 -58.58
CA GLY A 441 -25.96 -36.60 -58.90
C GLY A 441 -24.54 -37.17 -58.74
N ASP A 442 -24.12 -37.95 -59.72
CA ASP A 442 -22.84 -38.69 -59.71
C ASP A 442 -21.71 -38.00 -60.49
N ARG A 443 -21.91 -36.78 -60.97
CA ARG A 443 -20.93 -36.02 -61.76
C ARG A 443 -19.57 -35.91 -61.12
N TYR A 444 -19.54 -35.73 -59.81
CA TYR A 444 -18.30 -35.61 -59.03
C TYR A 444 -17.41 -36.84 -59.04
N LEU A 445 -18.00 -38.03 -59.30
CA LEU A 445 -17.22 -39.28 -59.31
C LEU A 445 -16.13 -39.29 -60.38
N THR A 446 -16.40 -38.75 -61.55
CA THR A 446 -15.46 -38.79 -62.71
C THR A 446 -15.19 -37.42 -63.32
N GLY A 447 -16.08 -36.44 -63.16
CA GLY A 447 -15.99 -35.10 -63.75
C GLY A 447 -15.95 -33.98 -62.71
N GLY A 448 -15.56 -34.29 -61.49
CA GLY A 448 -15.40 -33.31 -60.40
C GLY A 448 -14.20 -32.38 -60.55
N SER A 449 -14.10 -31.42 -59.65
CA SER A 449 -13.06 -30.43 -59.53
C SER A 449 -11.79 -30.99 -58.84
N HIS A 450 -10.82 -30.14 -58.53
CA HIS A 450 -9.66 -30.44 -57.65
C HIS A 450 -9.98 -30.19 -56.15
N GLY A 451 -11.29 -30.29 -55.80
CA GLY A 451 -11.76 -30.08 -54.38
C GLY A 451 -12.77 -28.94 -54.24
N CYS A 452 -12.82 -28.02 -55.19
CA CYS A 452 -13.75 -26.89 -55.17
C CYS A 452 -15.23 -27.35 -55.36
N ILE A 453 -16.16 -26.49 -54.95
CA ILE A 453 -17.58 -26.62 -55.18
C ILE A 453 -17.97 -25.82 -56.43
N ASN A 454 -18.17 -26.54 -57.53
CA ASN A 454 -18.57 -25.96 -58.79
C ASN A 454 -20.06 -25.70 -58.78
N LEU A 455 -20.48 -24.46 -58.99
CA LEU A 455 -21.87 -24.02 -59.01
C LEU A 455 -22.36 -23.62 -60.41
N PRO A 456 -23.64 -23.73 -60.73
CA PRO A 456 -24.22 -23.01 -61.83
C PRO A 456 -23.88 -21.53 -61.76
N PRO A 457 -23.53 -20.84 -62.87
CA PRO A 457 -23.14 -19.44 -62.83
C PRO A 457 -24.14 -18.51 -62.15
N GLU A 458 -25.43 -18.71 -62.36
CA GLU A 458 -26.49 -17.95 -61.70
C GLU A 458 -26.45 -18.11 -60.19
N ASN A 459 -26.39 -19.39 -59.67
CA ASN A 459 -26.36 -19.68 -58.26
C ASN A 459 -25.07 -19.21 -57.60
N ALA A 460 -23.92 -19.31 -58.29
CA ALA A 460 -22.66 -18.75 -57.81
C ALA A 460 -22.74 -17.23 -57.63
N GLY A 461 -23.32 -16.53 -58.61
CA GLY A 461 -23.57 -15.09 -58.56
C GLY A 461 -24.51 -14.68 -57.42
N GLN A 462 -25.58 -15.44 -57.20
CA GLN A 462 -26.53 -15.22 -56.13
C GLN A 462 -25.86 -15.46 -54.77
N LEU A 463 -25.15 -16.57 -54.58
CA LEU A 463 -24.40 -16.87 -53.35
C LEU A 463 -23.37 -15.79 -53.07
N TYR A 464 -22.59 -15.41 -54.11
CA TYR A 464 -21.55 -14.35 -54.00
C TYR A 464 -22.15 -13.04 -53.53
N SER A 465 -23.34 -12.65 -54.00
CA SER A 465 -23.97 -11.39 -53.61
C SER A 465 -24.43 -11.36 -52.14
N LEU A 466 -24.78 -12.50 -51.59
CA LEU A 466 -25.42 -12.63 -50.27
C LEU A 466 -24.48 -13.06 -49.16
N ILE A 467 -23.46 -13.90 -49.49
CA ILE A 467 -22.52 -14.42 -48.50
C ILE A 467 -21.52 -13.35 -48.06
N GLN A 468 -21.16 -13.38 -46.79
CA GLN A 468 -20.17 -12.45 -46.20
C GLN A 468 -18.93 -13.20 -45.72
N TYR A 469 -17.89 -12.46 -45.32
CA TYR A 469 -16.71 -13.02 -44.65
C TYR A 469 -17.12 -13.73 -43.37
N ASP A 470 -16.35 -14.72 -42.95
CA ASP A 470 -16.55 -15.51 -41.75
C ASP A 470 -17.85 -16.35 -41.70
N VAL A 471 -18.68 -16.33 -42.75
CA VAL A 471 -19.83 -17.25 -42.82
C VAL A 471 -19.33 -18.70 -42.77
N PRO A 472 -19.86 -19.53 -41.86
CA PRO A 472 -19.48 -20.93 -41.73
C PRO A 472 -19.96 -21.75 -42.90
N ILE A 473 -19.06 -22.55 -43.45
CA ILE A 473 -19.31 -23.55 -44.50
C ILE A 473 -19.18 -24.91 -43.84
N ILE A 474 -20.26 -25.68 -43.82
CA ILE A 474 -20.36 -26.97 -43.13
C ILE A 474 -20.50 -28.08 -44.19
N CYS A 475 -19.37 -28.78 -44.43
CA CYS A 475 -19.30 -29.86 -45.42
C CYS A 475 -19.39 -31.21 -44.72
N PHE A 476 -20.27 -32.10 -45.24
CA PHE A 476 -20.45 -33.46 -44.72
C PHE A 476 -20.91 -34.41 -45.82
N TYR A 477 -20.80 -35.72 -45.53
CA TYR A 477 -21.30 -36.79 -46.36
C TYR A 477 -22.62 -37.37 -45.83
#